data_1ae59b653b995a792465a7bbd39d5209
#
_entry.id   1ae59b653b995a792465a7bbd39d5209
#
_cell.length_a   1.000
_cell.length_b   1.000
_cell.length_c   1.000
_cell.angle_alpha   90.00
_cell.angle_beta   90.00
_cell.angle_gamma   90.00
#
_symmetry.space_group_name_H-M   'P 1'
#
loop_
_entity.id
_entity.type
_entity.pdbx_description
1 polymer ?
#
loop_
_entity_poly.entity_id
_entity_poly.type
_entity_poly.pdbx_seq_one_letter_code
_entity_poly.pdbx_strand_id
1 'polypeptide(L)'
;NIKHYSFFSYEVNEALHLSEQEREIVTDCIHKIQIELEHAIDKHSKQLIVRNIELLLDYCMRFYERQFITRNQANKDIIVKFEQLLDEYFQNQTALTEGLPSVKYFADKVCLSSNYFGDLIKKETGKTAQEYIQHRIIELAKERILEGSQTVSQIAYELGFQLSLIHISEPTRL
;
A
#
# COMPACT_ATOMS: atom_id res chain seq x y z
N ASN A 1 -10.41 -1.59 -16.63
CA ASN A 1 -9.81 -2.65 -15.82
C ASN A 1 -9.90 -2.25 -14.34
N ILE A 2 -10.79 -2.86 -13.56
CA ILE A 2 -11.08 -2.55 -12.14
C ILE A 2 -9.80 -2.54 -11.27
N LYS A 3 -8.79 -3.34 -11.61
CA LYS A 3 -7.50 -3.40 -10.91
C LYS A 3 -6.71 -2.08 -10.92
N HIS A 4 -7.10 -1.11 -11.74
CA HIS A 4 -6.48 0.21 -11.78
C HIS A 4 -6.95 1.11 -10.61
N TYR A 5 -8.06 0.77 -10.00
CA TYR A 5 -8.68 1.57 -8.93
C TYR A 5 -8.45 0.90 -7.58
N SER A 6 -7.39 1.29 -6.87
CA SER A 6 -6.98 0.71 -5.58
C SER A 6 -8.04 0.87 -4.48
N PHE A 7 -8.83 1.93 -4.52
CA PHE A 7 -9.86 2.25 -3.53
C PHE A 7 -11.00 1.23 -3.41
N PHE A 8 -11.19 0.33 -4.39
CA PHE A 8 -12.13 -0.77 -4.24
C PHE A 8 -11.74 -1.80 -3.17
N SER A 9 -10.50 -1.75 -2.72
CA SER A 9 -9.96 -2.62 -1.69
C SER A 9 -9.76 -1.91 -0.35
N TYR A 10 -10.27 -0.69 -0.20
CA TYR A 10 -10.21 0.07 1.04
C TYR A 10 -11.31 -0.40 2.00
N GLU A 11 -11.05 -0.24 3.30
CA GLU A 11 -12.01 -0.58 4.34
C GLU A 11 -13.02 0.56 4.60
N VAL A 12 -14.07 0.27 5.36
CA VAL A 12 -15.16 1.24 5.62
C VAL A 12 -14.67 2.50 6.33
N ASN A 13 -13.68 2.38 7.22
CA ASN A 13 -13.05 3.50 7.92
C ASN A 13 -12.16 4.38 7.00
N GLU A 14 -11.86 3.88 5.81
CA GLU A 14 -11.10 4.57 4.76
C GLU A 14 -12.03 5.14 3.67
N ALA A 15 -13.33 5.11 3.92
CA ALA A 15 -14.33 5.54 2.96
C ALA A 15 -14.12 6.98 2.48
N LEU A 16 -14.53 7.23 1.26
CA LEU A 16 -14.48 8.54 0.64
C LEU A 16 -15.52 9.48 1.28
N HIS A 17 -15.05 10.57 1.85
CA HIS A 17 -15.90 11.64 2.36
C HIS A 17 -16.12 12.69 1.27
N LEU A 18 -17.34 12.76 0.76
CA LEU A 18 -17.74 13.67 -0.29
C LEU A 18 -18.27 14.99 0.29
N SER A 19 -17.86 16.12 -0.30
CA SER A 19 -18.55 17.39 -0.13
C SER A 19 -19.92 17.36 -0.82
N GLU A 20 -20.75 18.36 -0.55
CA GLU A 20 -22.07 18.46 -1.19
C GLU A 20 -21.97 18.48 -2.71
N GLN A 21 -21.07 19.29 -3.28
CA GLN A 21 -20.83 19.38 -4.73
C GLN A 21 -20.32 18.07 -5.32
N GLU A 22 -19.41 17.39 -4.62
CA GLU A 22 -18.88 16.11 -5.07
C GLU A 22 -19.95 15.01 -5.05
N ARG A 23 -20.85 15.05 -4.06
CA ARG A 23 -22.00 14.15 -3.98
C ARG A 23 -22.95 14.34 -5.15
N GLU A 24 -23.22 15.60 -5.53
CA GLU A 24 -24.05 15.92 -6.71
C GLU A 24 -23.45 15.34 -7.97
N ILE A 25 -22.13 15.47 -8.18
CA ILE A 25 -21.42 14.92 -9.35
C ILE A 25 -21.56 13.39 -9.42
N VAL A 26 -21.32 12.71 -8.29
CA VAL A 26 -21.42 11.25 -8.21
C VAL A 26 -22.86 10.80 -8.49
N THR A 27 -23.83 11.48 -7.89
CA THR A 27 -25.26 11.19 -8.07
C THR A 27 -25.70 11.39 -9.51
N ASP A 28 -25.22 12.44 -10.19
CA ASP A 28 -25.52 12.70 -11.60
C ASP A 28 -24.98 11.59 -12.53
N CYS A 29 -23.76 11.12 -12.28
CA CYS A 29 -23.20 9.99 -13.02
C CYS A 29 -24.06 8.72 -12.85
N ILE A 30 -24.46 8.41 -11.62
CA ILE A 30 -25.30 7.24 -11.32
C ILE A 30 -26.66 7.38 -12.00
N HIS A 31 -27.27 8.57 -11.91
CA HIS A 31 -28.59 8.86 -12.52
C HIS A 31 -28.56 8.68 -14.05
N LYS A 32 -27.49 9.15 -14.71
CA LYS A 32 -27.33 8.92 -16.16
C LYS A 32 -27.24 7.44 -16.52
N ILE A 33 -26.57 6.64 -15.69
CA ILE A 33 -26.51 5.18 -15.89
C ILE A 33 -27.93 4.57 -15.73
N GLN A 34 -28.68 5.01 -14.71
CA GLN A 34 -30.05 4.54 -14.47
C GLN A 34 -30.98 4.84 -15.65
N ILE A 35 -30.93 6.06 -16.18
CA ILE A 35 -31.72 6.47 -17.35
C ILE A 35 -31.46 5.51 -18.54
N GLU A 36 -30.20 5.20 -18.81
CA GLU A 36 -29.84 4.30 -19.93
C GLU A 36 -30.29 2.84 -19.68
N LEU A 37 -30.41 2.41 -18.43
CA LEU A 37 -30.89 1.07 -18.08
C LEU A 37 -32.41 0.96 -18.13
N GLU A 38 -33.14 2.06 -17.93
CA GLU A 38 -34.60 2.12 -17.96
C GLU A 38 -35.17 2.21 -19.39
N HIS A 39 -34.40 2.68 -20.34
CA HIS A 39 -34.79 2.79 -21.74
C HIS A 39 -34.50 1.46 -22.49
N ALA A 40 -35.13 1.29 -23.67
CA ALA A 40 -34.86 0.17 -24.56
C ALA A 40 -33.38 0.20 -24.96
N ILE A 41 -32.62 -0.85 -24.60
CA ILE A 41 -31.18 -0.94 -24.85
C ILE A 41 -30.90 -0.96 -26.35
N ASP A 42 -30.24 0.03 -26.86
CA ASP A 42 -29.77 0.12 -28.24
C ASP A 42 -28.23 0.00 -28.33
N LYS A 43 -27.71 0.14 -29.55
CA LYS A 43 -26.26 0.03 -29.80
C LYS A 43 -25.42 1.11 -29.10
N HIS A 44 -26.03 2.22 -28.69
CA HIS A 44 -25.36 3.36 -28.05
C HIS A 44 -25.43 3.25 -26.50
N SER A 45 -26.49 2.66 -25.94
CA SER A 45 -26.72 2.53 -24.50
C SER A 45 -25.53 1.90 -23.77
N LYS A 46 -24.97 0.83 -24.32
CA LYS A 46 -23.79 0.17 -23.74
C LYS A 46 -22.59 1.11 -23.64
N GLN A 47 -22.36 1.93 -24.68
CA GLN A 47 -21.24 2.86 -24.71
C GLN A 47 -21.46 4.01 -23.72
N LEU A 48 -22.69 4.54 -23.65
CA LEU A 48 -23.05 5.61 -22.72
C LEU A 48 -22.91 5.15 -21.25
N ILE A 49 -23.38 3.93 -20.93
CA ILE A 49 -23.20 3.34 -19.58
C ILE A 49 -21.72 3.21 -19.24
N VAL A 50 -20.91 2.63 -20.13
CA VAL A 50 -19.46 2.46 -19.90
C VAL A 50 -18.78 3.80 -19.66
N ARG A 51 -19.07 4.83 -20.46
CA ARG A 51 -18.48 6.18 -20.32
C ARG A 51 -18.88 6.85 -19.01
N ASN A 52 -20.13 6.69 -18.56
CA ASN A 52 -20.56 7.24 -17.28
C ASN A 52 -19.93 6.48 -16.10
N ILE A 53 -19.70 5.16 -16.21
CA ILE A 53 -18.95 4.41 -15.20
C ILE A 53 -17.49 4.86 -15.15
N GLU A 54 -16.82 5.00 -16.30
CA GLU A 54 -15.44 5.50 -16.36
C GLU A 54 -15.34 6.88 -15.71
N LEU A 55 -16.24 7.79 -16.07
CA LEU A 55 -16.29 9.14 -15.51
C LEU A 55 -16.50 9.14 -13.99
N LEU A 56 -17.43 8.30 -13.49
CA LEU A 56 -17.67 8.13 -12.06
C LEU A 56 -16.40 7.67 -11.33
N LEU A 57 -15.69 6.69 -11.89
CA LEU A 57 -14.46 6.17 -11.29
C LEU A 57 -13.32 7.19 -11.30
N ASP A 58 -13.20 7.98 -12.36
CA ASP A 58 -12.22 9.06 -12.45
C ASP A 58 -12.49 10.15 -11.42
N TYR A 59 -13.77 10.51 -11.19
CA TYR A 59 -14.15 11.42 -10.10
C TYR A 59 -13.83 10.83 -8.72
N CYS A 60 -14.10 9.55 -8.50
CA CYS A 60 -13.73 8.90 -7.24
C CYS A 60 -12.22 8.96 -6.99
N MET A 61 -11.39 8.69 -7.99
CA MET A 61 -9.94 8.85 -7.88
C MET A 61 -9.54 10.27 -7.48
N ARG A 62 -10.08 11.27 -8.19
CA ARG A 62 -9.82 12.69 -7.89
C ARG A 62 -10.21 13.07 -6.46
N PHE A 63 -11.35 12.58 -5.97
CA PHE A 63 -11.84 12.89 -4.64
C PHE A 63 -11.02 12.19 -3.54
N TYR A 64 -10.53 10.95 -3.78
CA TYR A 64 -9.56 10.32 -2.89
C TYR A 64 -8.23 11.07 -2.85
N GLU A 65 -7.72 11.53 -4.00
CA GLU A 65 -6.51 12.36 -4.04
C GLU A 65 -6.65 13.63 -3.21
N ARG A 66 -7.79 14.33 -3.34
CA ARG A 66 -8.10 15.48 -2.50
C ARG A 66 -8.16 15.10 -1.01
N GLN A 67 -8.79 13.97 -0.68
CA GLN A 67 -8.90 13.51 0.71
C GLN A 67 -7.52 13.23 1.32
N PHE A 68 -6.61 12.63 0.58
CA PHE A 68 -5.21 12.46 1.02
C PHE A 68 -4.54 13.82 1.30
N ILE A 69 -4.75 14.81 0.43
CA ILE A 69 -4.16 16.15 0.62
C ILE A 69 -4.74 16.82 1.87
N THR A 70 -6.05 16.77 2.08
CA THR A 70 -6.71 17.44 3.21
C THR A 70 -6.42 16.79 4.57
N ARG A 71 -6.01 15.52 4.58
CA ARG A 71 -5.62 14.77 5.79
C ARG A 71 -4.10 14.80 6.05
N ASN A 72 -3.38 15.75 5.50
CA ASN A 72 -1.92 15.82 5.53
C ASN A 72 -1.32 15.61 6.93
N GLN A 73 -1.88 16.22 8.00
CA GLN A 73 -1.34 16.05 9.34
C GLN A 73 -1.53 14.60 9.85
N ALA A 74 -2.71 14.04 9.70
CA ALA A 74 -2.98 12.65 10.10
C ALA A 74 -2.12 11.65 9.29
N ASN A 75 -1.89 11.93 8.01
CA ASN A 75 -1.01 11.12 7.17
C ASN A 75 0.45 11.16 7.67
N LYS A 76 0.97 12.34 8.04
CA LYS A 76 2.31 12.48 8.62
C LYS A 76 2.45 11.71 9.92
N ASP A 77 1.44 11.76 10.79
CA ASP A 77 1.43 11.01 12.04
C ASP A 77 1.50 9.50 11.80
N ILE A 78 0.81 9.00 10.76
CA ILE A 78 0.88 7.60 10.34
C ILE A 78 2.29 7.24 9.85
N ILE A 79 2.94 8.10 9.08
CA ILE A 79 4.31 7.85 8.60
C ILE A 79 5.29 7.79 9.76
N VAL A 80 5.24 8.76 10.67
CA VAL A 80 6.09 8.75 11.87
C VAL A 80 5.88 7.47 12.67
N LYS A 81 4.63 7.05 12.86
CA LYS A 81 4.32 5.79 13.54
C LYS A 81 4.84 4.56 12.77
N PHE A 82 4.75 4.57 11.46
CA PHE A 82 5.29 3.49 10.63
C PHE A 82 6.82 3.39 10.76
N GLU A 83 7.53 4.51 10.72
CA GLU A 83 8.99 4.54 10.91
C GLU A 83 9.38 4.00 12.28
N GLN A 84 8.68 4.41 13.34
CA GLN A 84 8.89 3.88 14.68
C GLN A 84 8.66 2.36 14.75
N LEU A 85 7.56 1.88 14.21
CA LEU A 85 7.24 0.44 14.17
C LEU A 85 8.27 -0.35 13.36
N LEU A 86 8.80 0.21 12.30
CA LEU A 86 9.81 -0.41 11.46
C LEU A 86 11.15 -0.52 12.21
N ASP A 87 11.54 0.51 12.94
CA ASP A 87 12.73 0.48 13.79
C ASP A 87 12.55 -0.50 14.97
N GLU A 88 11.41 -0.47 15.66
CA GLU A 88 11.08 -1.41 16.75
C GLU A 88 11.09 -2.87 16.27
N TYR A 89 10.66 -3.15 15.04
CA TYR A 89 10.65 -4.50 14.47
C TYR A 89 12.04 -5.14 14.49
N PHE A 90 13.06 -4.36 14.13
CA PHE A 90 14.44 -4.84 14.10
C PHE A 90 15.16 -4.75 15.45
N GLN A 91 14.84 -3.75 16.28
CA GLN A 91 15.39 -3.60 17.64
C GLN A 91 14.91 -4.70 18.56
N ASN A 92 13.64 -5.07 18.50
CA ASN A 92 13.03 -6.12 19.32
C ASN A 92 13.28 -7.52 18.77
N GLN A 93 14.13 -7.66 17.73
CA GLN A 93 14.45 -8.93 17.09
C GLN A 93 13.22 -9.68 16.56
N THR A 94 12.12 -8.98 16.28
CA THR A 94 10.90 -9.57 15.71
C THR A 94 11.19 -10.26 14.37
N ALA A 95 12.16 -9.74 13.62
CA ALA A 95 12.64 -10.34 12.38
C ALA A 95 13.16 -11.78 12.53
N LEU A 96 13.65 -12.19 13.71
CA LEU A 96 14.12 -13.56 13.96
C LEU A 96 12.97 -14.57 14.01
N THR A 97 11.79 -14.15 14.48
CA THR A 97 10.63 -15.02 14.65
C THR A 97 9.66 -14.92 13.50
N GLU A 98 9.41 -13.71 13.00
CA GLU A 98 8.42 -13.41 11.96
C GLU A 98 9.02 -13.34 10.55
N GLY A 99 10.36 -13.30 10.43
CA GLY A 99 11.07 -13.12 9.16
C GLY A 99 11.04 -11.67 8.67
N LEU A 100 11.13 -11.48 7.35
CA LEU A 100 11.09 -10.15 6.75
C LEU A 100 9.72 -9.49 6.95
N PRO A 101 9.68 -8.21 7.37
CA PRO A 101 8.40 -7.53 7.60
C PRO A 101 7.63 -7.30 6.30
N SER A 102 6.33 -7.49 6.36
CA SER A 102 5.42 -7.26 5.24
C SER A 102 4.71 -5.92 5.37
N VAL A 103 4.25 -5.37 4.23
CA VAL A 103 3.40 -4.17 4.20
C VAL A 103 2.15 -4.38 5.04
N LYS A 104 1.55 -5.58 4.97
CA LYS A 104 0.36 -5.94 5.75
C LYS A 104 0.60 -5.83 7.26
N TYR A 105 1.73 -6.31 7.75
CA TYR A 105 2.08 -6.22 9.17
C TYR A 105 1.99 -4.78 9.70
N PHE A 106 2.57 -3.83 8.97
CA PHE A 106 2.54 -2.41 9.39
C PHE A 106 1.18 -1.78 9.19
N ALA A 107 0.47 -2.09 8.10
CA ALA A 107 -0.88 -1.62 7.85
C ALA A 107 -1.83 -2.02 9.00
N ASP A 108 -1.79 -3.29 9.42
CA ASP A 108 -2.57 -3.81 10.55
C ASP A 108 -2.24 -3.07 11.86
N LYS A 109 -0.96 -2.76 12.11
CA LYS A 109 -0.50 -2.02 13.31
C LYS A 109 -0.97 -0.56 13.35
N VAL A 110 -1.21 0.06 12.20
CA VAL A 110 -1.77 1.41 12.11
C VAL A 110 -3.27 1.42 11.83
N CYS A 111 -3.93 0.24 11.89
CA CYS A 111 -5.37 0.05 11.66
C CYS A 111 -5.84 0.54 10.28
N LEU A 112 -5.06 0.24 9.25
CA LEU A 112 -5.36 0.55 7.85
C LEU A 112 -5.32 -0.72 6.99
N SER A 113 -6.07 -0.71 5.89
CA SER A 113 -5.91 -1.72 4.84
C SER A 113 -4.54 -1.61 4.17
N SER A 114 -3.99 -2.74 3.69
CA SER A 114 -2.68 -2.75 3.02
C SER A 114 -2.67 -1.85 1.78
N ASN A 115 -3.79 -1.74 1.08
CA ASN A 115 -3.89 -0.92 -0.12
C ASN A 115 -3.91 0.58 0.22
N TYR A 116 -4.76 1.00 1.17
CA TYR A 116 -4.78 2.40 1.60
C TYR A 116 -3.44 2.83 2.20
N PHE A 117 -2.84 2.00 3.06
CA PHE A 117 -1.52 2.25 3.62
C PHE A 117 -0.45 2.36 2.53
N GLY A 118 -0.45 1.47 1.54
CA GLY A 118 0.47 1.51 0.41
C GLY A 118 0.35 2.79 -0.42
N ASP A 119 -0.88 3.21 -0.74
CA ASP A 119 -1.15 4.44 -1.49
C ASP A 119 -0.75 5.69 -0.67
N LEU A 120 -1.01 5.69 0.65
CA LEU A 120 -0.60 6.76 1.55
C LEU A 120 0.93 6.91 1.57
N ILE A 121 1.67 5.82 1.82
CA ILE A 121 3.14 5.85 1.86
C ILE A 121 3.70 6.32 0.51
N LYS A 122 3.18 5.79 -0.60
CA LYS A 122 3.64 6.19 -1.94
C LYS A 122 3.41 7.67 -2.22
N LYS A 123 2.27 8.20 -1.81
CA LYS A 123 1.93 9.62 -2.01
C LYS A 123 2.82 10.55 -1.19
N GLU A 124 3.06 10.21 0.06
CA GLU A 124 3.80 11.09 0.98
C GLU A 124 5.34 10.97 0.80
N THR A 125 5.83 9.78 0.43
CA THR A 125 7.29 9.52 0.35
C THR A 125 7.82 9.39 -1.08
N GLY A 126 6.94 9.22 -2.07
CA GLY A 126 7.30 8.93 -3.46
C GLY A 126 7.76 7.48 -3.70
N LYS A 127 7.86 6.64 -2.64
CA LYS A 127 8.25 5.23 -2.71
C LYS A 127 7.07 4.35 -2.31
N THR A 128 6.96 3.16 -2.89
CA THR A 128 6.01 2.17 -2.38
C THR A 128 6.39 1.75 -0.96
N ALA A 129 5.43 1.31 -0.16
CA ALA A 129 5.70 0.83 1.20
C ALA A 129 6.70 -0.33 1.20
N GLN A 130 6.66 -1.21 0.20
CA GLN A 130 7.61 -2.30 0.03
C GLN A 130 9.04 -1.80 -0.23
N GLU A 131 9.21 -0.81 -1.12
CA GLU A 131 10.52 -0.19 -1.40
C GLU A 131 11.06 0.53 -0.17
N TYR A 132 10.18 1.17 0.62
CA TYR A 132 10.57 1.85 1.86
C TYR A 132 11.13 0.86 2.88
N ILE A 133 10.43 -0.25 3.11
CA ILE A 133 10.88 -1.34 4.00
C ILE A 133 12.22 -1.91 3.52
N GLN A 134 12.34 -2.24 2.23
CA GLN A 134 13.57 -2.78 1.65
C GLN A 134 14.75 -1.82 1.80
N HIS A 135 14.53 -0.55 1.58
CA HIS A 135 15.58 0.47 1.75
C HIS A 135 16.08 0.49 3.20
N ARG A 136 15.18 0.47 4.19
CA ARG A 136 15.56 0.46 5.61
C ARG A 136 16.35 -0.80 5.98
N ILE A 137 15.94 -1.96 5.48
CA ILE A 137 16.68 -3.23 5.68
C ILE A 137 18.11 -3.12 5.14
N ILE A 138 18.27 -2.57 3.94
CA ILE A 138 19.59 -2.38 3.31
C ILE A 138 20.45 -1.41 4.13
N GLU A 139 19.86 -0.33 4.65
CA GLU A 139 20.57 0.62 5.50
C GLU A 139 21.06 -0.01 6.80
N LEU A 140 20.18 -0.73 7.49
CA LEU A 140 20.55 -1.48 8.69
C LEU A 140 21.65 -2.54 8.41
N ALA A 141 21.56 -3.22 7.29
CA ALA A 141 22.60 -4.17 6.88
C ALA A 141 23.96 -3.48 6.70
N LYS A 142 24.00 -2.33 6.03
CA LYS A 142 25.23 -1.53 5.85
C LYS A 142 25.80 -1.05 7.18
N GLU A 143 24.96 -0.52 8.07
CA GLU A 143 25.36 -0.06 9.40
C GLU A 143 26.05 -1.20 10.17
N ARG A 144 25.41 -2.40 10.24
CA ARG A 144 25.96 -3.56 10.95
C ARG A 144 27.24 -4.11 10.33
N ILE A 145 27.35 -4.07 9.00
CA ILE A 145 28.60 -4.47 8.30
C ILE A 145 29.75 -3.52 8.66
N LEU A 146 29.48 -2.21 8.74
CA LEU A 146 30.49 -1.22 9.08
C LEU A 146 30.94 -1.33 10.53
N GLU A 147 30.06 -1.75 11.45
CA GLU A 147 30.42 -2.03 12.85
C GLU A 147 31.41 -3.20 13.00
N GLY A 148 31.45 -4.10 12.02
CA GLY A 148 32.46 -5.15 11.92
C GLY A 148 32.39 -6.25 12.99
N SER A 149 31.35 -6.24 13.83
CA SER A 149 31.18 -7.18 14.95
C SER A 149 30.58 -8.53 14.54
N GLN A 150 29.96 -8.62 13.36
CA GLN A 150 29.19 -9.78 12.92
C GLN A 150 29.55 -10.19 11.48
N THR A 151 29.32 -11.46 11.17
CA THR A 151 29.46 -11.96 9.80
C THR A 151 28.23 -11.57 8.96
N VAL A 152 28.39 -11.49 7.64
CA VAL A 152 27.27 -11.20 6.70
C VAL A 152 26.09 -12.18 6.89
N SER A 153 26.39 -13.46 7.15
CA SER A 153 25.37 -14.49 7.41
C SER A 153 24.59 -14.25 8.70
N GLN A 154 25.27 -13.79 9.76
CA GLN A 154 24.61 -13.43 11.03
C GLN A 154 23.72 -12.21 10.84
N ILE A 155 24.22 -11.18 10.15
CA ILE A 155 23.44 -9.96 9.86
C ILE A 155 22.20 -10.31 9.02
N ALA A 156 22.34 -11.12 7.99
CA ALA A 156 21.21 -11.57 7.17
C ALA A 156 20.17 -12.33 8.00
N TYR A 157 20.60 -13.23 8.87
CA TYR A 157 19.71 -13.97 9.76
C TYR A 157 18.95 -13.06 10.72
N GLU A 158 19.64 -12.12 11.36
CA GLU A 158 19.03 -11.16 12.31
C GLU A 158 18.05 -10.18 11.61
N LEU A 159 18.28 -9.88 10.34
CA LEU A 159 17.36 -9.07 9.54
C LEU A 159 16.16 -9.86 8.99
N GLY A 160 16.05 -11.16 9.32
CA GLY A 160 14.90 -11.98 8.95
C GLY A 160 15.02 -12.68 7.61
N PHE A 161 16.19 -12.69 6.98
CA PHE A 161 16.43 -13.51 5.81
C PHE A 161 16.56 -14.98 6.25
N GLN A 162 15.57 -15.78 5.92
CA GLN A 162 15.66 -17.22 6.09
C GLN A 162 16.67 -17.73 5.05
N LEU A 163 17.87 -18.06 5.51
CA LEU A 163 18.83 -18.80 4.70
C LEU A 163 18.22 -20.18 4.43
N SER A 164 17.68 -20.38 3.26
CA SER A 164 17.32 -21.72 2.78
C SER A 164 18.61 -22.54 2.82
N LEU A 165 18.67 -23.53 3.71
CA LEU A 165 19.75 -24.51 3.83
C LEU A 165 19.76 -25.48 2.63
N ILE A 166 19.61 -24.96 1.43
CA ILE A 166 19.73 -25.73 0.20
C ILE A 166 21.08 -25.41 -0.43
N HIS A 167 22.00 -26.40 -0.32
CA HIS A 167 23.32 -26.50 -0.95
C HIS A 167 24.48 -25.70 -0.35
N ILE A 168 24.95 -26.17 0.82
CA ILE A 168 26.39 -26.36 0.94
C ILE A 168 26.64 -27.85 0.59
N SER A 169 26.75 -28.16 -0.68
CA SER A 169 27.43 -29.37 -1.12
C SER A 169 28.91 -29.16 -0.85
N GLU A 170 29.43 -29.90 0.13
CA GLU A 170 30.88 -29.96 0.33
C GLU A 170 31.60 -30.31 -1.00
N PRO A 171 32.71 -29.63 -1.34
CA PRO A 171 33.53 -30.08 -2.45
C PRO A 171 34.13 -31.42 -2.05
N THR A 172 33.73 -32.47 -2.75
CA THR A 172 34.31 -33.79 -2.65
C THR A 172 35.81 -33.64 -2.92
N ARG A 173 36.66 -33.90 -1.91
CA ARG A 173 38.08 -34.07 -2.08
C ARG A 173 38.29 -35.34 -2.93
N LEU A 174 38.90 -35.20 -4.09
CA LEU A 174 39.65 -36.20 -4.80
C LEU A 174 41.07 -36.22 -4.27
#